data_e32434da61c2fc6907acad8eaa975f43
#
_entry.id   e32434da61c2fc6907acad8eaa975f43
#
_cell.length_a   1.000
_cell.length_b   1.000
_cell.length_c   1.000
_cell.angle_alpha   90.00
_cell.angle_beta   90.00
_cell.angle_gamma   90.00
#
_symmetry.space_group_name_H-M   'P 1'
#
loop_
_entity.id
_entity.type
_entity.pdbx_description
1 polymer ?
#
loop_
_entity_poly.entity_id
_entity_poly.type
_entity_poly.pdbx_seq_one_letter_code
_entity_poly.pdbx_strand_id
1 'polypeptide(L)' 'RMTRYNITNSTIILNRNGLPIRLCDLRPGQLVEITHASFQTASIPPQTTAYRIQVR' A
#
# COMPACT_ATOMS: atom_id res chain seq x y z
N ARG A 1 -6.44 -14.92 1.90
CA ARG A 1 -6.93 -14.14 0.78
C ARG A 1 -5.98 -12.97 0.50
N MET A 2 -5.71 -12.73 -0.77
CA MET A 2 -4.74 -11.72 -1.19
C MET A 2 -5.43 -10.61 -1.98
N THR A 3 -4.95 -9.38 -1.78
CA THR A 3 -5.31 -8.24 -2.61
C THR A 3 -4.01 -7.61 -3.11
N ARG A 4 -3.94 -7.29 -4.39
CA ARG A 4 -2.81 -6.57 -4.95
C ARG A 4 -3.08 -5.08 -4.86
N TYR A 5 -2.16 -4.36 -4.21
CA TYR A 5 -2.23 -2.91 -4.12
C TYR A 5 -1.27 -2.32 -5.12
N ASN A 6 -1.81 -1.59 -6.11
CA ASN A 6 -1.00 -0.96 -7.13
C ASN A 6 -0.45 0.37 -6.60
N ILE A 7 0.85 0.55 -6.76
CA ILE A 7 1.55 1.76 -6.35
C ILE A 7 1.70 2.67 -7.55
N THR A 8 1.37 3.94 -7.38
CA THR A 8 1.52 4.96 -8.42
C THR A 8 2.52 6.02 -7.93
N ASN A 9 2.87 6.96 -8.82
CA ASN A 9 3.73 8.07 -8.45
C ASN A 9 3.11 8.98 -7.39
N SER A 10 1.80 8.88 -7.19
CA SER A 10 1.08 9.67 -6.19
C SER A 10 0.88 8.94 -4.88
N THR A 11 1.27 7.68 -4.79
CA THR A 11 1.15 6.92 -3.54
C THR A 11 2.13 7.46 -2.50
N ILE A 12 1.62 7.77 -1.32
CA ILE A 12 2.42 8.24 -0.20
C ILE A 12 2.79 7.02 0.64
N ILE A 13 4.09 6.82 0.91
CA ILE A 13 4.58 5.73 1.73
C ILE A 13 5.34 6.33 2.90
N LEU A 14 4.92 5.99 4.12
CA LEU A 14 5.45 6.57 5.34
C LEU A 14 5.96 5.48 6.28
N ASN A 15 7.03 5.80 7.00
CA ASN A 15 7.50 4.93 8.06
C ASN A 15 6.62 5.07 9.31
N ARG A 16 6.99 4.36 10.38
CA ARG A 16 6.24 4.38 11.65
C ARG A 16 6.10 5.79 12.21
N ASN A 17 7.10 6.64 12.00
CA ASN A 17 7.13 7.99 12.53
C ASN A 17 6.44 9.01 11.62
N GLY A 18 5.84 8.56 10.52
CA GLY A 18 5.15 9.42 9.58
C GLY A 18 6.06 10.13 8.58
N LEU A 19 7.31 9.68 8.44
CA LEU A 19 8.26 10.25 7.49
C LEU A 19 8.21 9.49 6.17
N PRO A 20 8.34 10.20 5.03
CA PRO A 20 8.33 9.55 3.72
C PRO A 20 9.48 8.54 3.57
N ILE A 21 9.15 7.39 3.01
CA ILE A 21 10.12 6.36 2.64
C ILE A 21 9.78 5.87 1.23
N ARG A 22 10.71 5.11 0.66
CA ARG A 22 10.54 4.52 -0.66
C ARG A 22 9.87 3.14 -0.53
N LEU A 23 9.25 2.70 -1.62
CA LEU A 23 8.65 1.37 -1.65
C LEU A 23 9.68 0.28 -1.29
N CYS A 24 10.91 0.41 -1.76
CA CYS A 24 11.96 -0.57 -1.48
C CYS A 24 12.38 -0.62 -0.01
N ASP A 25 11.95 0.33 0.80
CA ASP A 25 12.23 0.33 2.24
C ASP A 25 11.22 -0.53 3.02
N LEU A 26 10.12 -0.94 2.39
CA LEU A 26 9.17 -1.84 3.02
C LEU A 26 9.73 -3.26 3.06
N ARG A 27 9.39 -3.99 4.10
CA ARG A 27 9.85 -5.37 4.31
C ARG A 27 8.65 -6.31 4.52
N PRO A 28 8.73 -7.55 4.04
CA PRO A 28 7.73 -8.56 4.36
C PRO A 28 7.58 -8.71 5.87
N GLY A 29 6.35 -8.93 6.32
CA GLY A 29 6.06 -9.14 7.74
C GLY A 29 5.78 -7.86 8.51
N GLN A 30 5.99 -6.69 7.92
CA GLN A 30 5.61 -5.43 8.57
C GLN A 30 4.09 -5.29 8.61
N LEU A 31 3.58 -4.74 9.70
CA LEU A 31 2.18 -4.34 9.79
C LEU A 31 2.05 -2.94 9.21
N VAL A 32 1.14 -2.79 8.27
CA VAL A 32 0.91 -1.51 7.60
C VAL A 32 -0.57 -1.16 7.59
N GLU A 33 -0.84 0.14 7.53
CA GLU A 33 -2.18 0.66 7.31
C GLU A 33 -2.23 1.22 5.90
N ILE A 34 -3.20 0.76 5.11
CA ILE A 34 -3.31 1.14 3.70
C ILE A 34 -4.63 1.88 3.48
N THR A 35 -4.53 3.09 2.93
CA THR A 35 -5.67 3.81 2.39
C THR A 35 -5.68 3.58 0.88
N HIS A 36 -6.78 3.07 0.37
CA HIS A 36 -6.86 2.62 -1.02
C HIS A 36 -8.18 3.02 -1.66
N ALA A 37 -8.27 2.84 -2.98
CA ALA A 37 -9.49 3.12 -3.73
C ALA A 37 -10.64 2.25 -3.22
N SER A 38 -11.86 2.77 -3.33
CA SER A 38 -13.05 2.09 -2.85
C SER A 38 -13.48 0.92 -3.72
N PHE A 39 -12.92 0.78 -4.93
CA PHE A 39 -13.26 -0.29 -5.85
C PHE A 39 -12.07 -1.23 -6.02
N GLN A 40 -12.37 -2.46 -6.45
CA GLN A 40 -11.37 -3.46 -6.79
C GLN A 40 -11.70 -4.04 -8.15
N THR A 41 -10.68 -4.51 -8.87
CA THR A 41 -10.90 -5.25 -10.10
C THR A 41 -11.46 -6.63 -9.80
N ALA A 42 -12.12 -7.23 -10.79
CA ALA A 42 -12.64 -8.60 -10.68
C ALA A 42 -11.57 -9.67 -10.95
N SER A 43 -10.30 -9.29 -10.98
CA SER A 43 -9.17 -10.19 -11.23
C SER A 43 -8.89 -11.10 -10.03
N ILE A 44 -8.02 -12.08 -10.24
CA ILE A 44 -7.53 -12.97 -9.18
C ILE A 44 -6.01 -12.86 -9.15
N PRO A 45 -5.44 -12.29 -8.08
CA PRO A 45 -6.11 -11.65 -6.94
C PRO A 45 -6.78 -10.35 -7.35
N PRO A 46 -7.78 -9.87 -6.58
CA PRO A 46 -8.34 -8.54 -6.78
C PRO A 46 -7.27 -7.47 -6.66
N GLN A 47 -7.43 -6.38 -7.40
CA GLN A 47 -6.47 -5.28 -7.43
C GLN A 47 -7.17 -3.96 -7.12
N THR A 48 -6.48 -3.09 -6.40
CA THR A 48 -6.94 -1.72 -6.13
C THR A 48 -5.72 -0.80 -6.02
N THR A 49 -5.94 0.50 -6.11
CA THR A 49 -4.86 1.49 -6.03
C THR A 49 -4.65 1.89 -4.58
N ALA A 50 -3.41 1.84 -4.12
CA ALA A 50 -3.03 2.36 -2.82
C ALA A 50 -2.74 3.86 -2.92
N TYR A 51 -3.40 4.66 -2.08
CA TYR A 51 -3.15 6.09 -1.98
C TYR A 51 -2.10 6.41 -0.93
N ARG A 52 -2.11 5.66 0.16
CA ARG A 52 -1.22 5.90 1.30
C ARG A 52 -0.94 4.58 2.01
N ILE A 53 0.31 4.37 2.33
CA ILE A 53 0.76 3.20 3.11
C ILE A 53 1.58 3.73 4.27
N GLN A 54 1.22 3.36 5.48
CA GLN A 54 1.99 3.74 6.66
C GLN A 54 2.36 2.50 7.47
N VAL A 55 3.65 2.37 7.80
CA VAL A 55 4.13 1.32 8.70
C VAL A 55 3.64 1.62 10.12
N ARG A 56 3.12 0.57 10.76
CA ARG A 56 2.60 0.68 12.13
C ARG A 56 3.65 0.33 13.14
#